data_a5f55fdd05b67b7f5da8029a39220c8b
#
_entry.id   a5f55fdd05b67b7f5da8029a39220c8b
#
_cell.length_a   1.000
_cell.length_b   1.000
_cell.length_c   1.000
_cell.angle_alpha   90.00
_cell.angle_beta   90.00
_cell.angle_gamma   90.00
#
_symmetry.space_group_name_H-M   'P 1'
#
loop_
_entity.id
_entity.type
_entity.pdbx_description
1 polymer ?
#
loop_
_entity_poly.entity_id
_entity_poly.type
_entity_poly.pdbx_seq_one_letter_code
_entity_poly.pdbx_strand_id
1 'polypeptide(L)'
;TAHELYHIHCYAEDINTSTITSGSLLDSKTVDEVAATQEDLEANAFAGLLLMPDASVIEQFKMFGISKENMGIDDVLILMDLFALPYKAVVLRLEESGVITEEKARNLYQEKSESIAIRIELTGKAEQWQQNSGSLLRYGSLLDNLAFNSERELLVDSREESDRAYLEKIGKEFRNRK
;
A
#
# COMPACT_ATOMS: atom_id res chain seq x y z
N THR A 1 -2.35 0.75 6.57
CA THR A 1 -2.19 1.20 5.18
C THR A 1 -2.97 2.50 4.94
N ALA A 2 -2.83 3.16 3.76
CA ALA A 2 -3.57 4.39 3.45
C ALA A 2 -5.09 4.15 3.41
N HIS A 3 -5.54 2.99 2.96
CA HIS A 3 -6.94 2.55 2.99
C HIS A 3 -7.47 2.50 4.44
N GLU A 4 -6.76 1.85 5.35
CA GLU A 4 -7.15 1.79 6.76
C GLU A 4 -7.17 3.18 7.43
N LEU A 5 -6.32 4.10 6.97
CA LEU A 5 -6.31 5.47 7.47
C LEU A 5 -7.63 6.19 7.14
N TYR A 6 -8.23 5.90 5.97
CA TYR A 6 -9.54 6.42 5.60
C TYR A 6 -10.62 5.93 6.57
N HIS A 7 -10.68 4.63 6.84
CA HIS A 7 -11.65 4.06 7.79
C HIS A 7 -11.50 4.68 9.18
N ILE A 8 -10.26 4.81 9.68
CA ILE A 8 -10.00 5.43 10.98
C ILE A 8 -10.46 6.90 11.00
N HIS A 9 -10.26 7.64 9.91
CA HIS A 9 -10.58 9.07 9.88
C HIS A 9 -12.07 9.36 9.68
N CYS A 10 -12.72 8.63 8.78
CA CYS A 10 -14.10 8.89 8.36
C CYS A 10 -15.14 8.15 9.21
N TYR A 11 -14.78 7.00 9.78
CA TYR A 11 -15.67 6.12 10.52
C TYR A 11 -15.24 5.86 11.97
N ALA A 12 -14.37 6.70 12.52
CA ALA A 12 -13.85 6.55 13.89
C ALA A 12 -14.96 6.55 14.97
N GLU A 13 -16.10 7.19 14.70
CA GLU A 13 -17.23 7.23 15.63
C GLU A 13 -18.02 5.91 15.64
N ASP A 14 -17.95 5.13 14.56
CA ASP A 14 -18.67 3.86 14.38
C ASP A 14 -17.81 2.62 14.74
N ILE A 15 -16.59 2.81 15.25
CA ILE A 15 -15.64 1.72 15.59
C ILE A 15 -16.24 0.65 16.52
N ASN A 16 -17.31 0.96 17.24
CA ASN A 16 -18.01 -0.01 18.10
C ASN A 16 -18.86 -1.02 17.32
N THR A 17 -19.09 -0.84 16.02
CA THR A 17 -19.99 -1.70 15.23
C THR A 17 -19.35 -2.30 13.98
N SER A 18 -18.24 -1.75 13.48
CA SER A 18 -17.57 -2.29 12.30
C SER A 18 -16.58 -3.36 12.71
N THR A 19 -16.89 -4.57 12.35
CA THR A 19 -15.89 -5.64 12.26
C THR A 19 -14.90 -5.17 11.18
N ILE A 20 -13.72 -4.71 11.59
CA ILE A 20 -12.62 -4.45 10.68
C ILE A 20 -12.25 -5.81 10.07
N THR A 21 -12.89 -6.14 8.98
CA THR A 21 -12.46 -7.25 8.15
C THR A 21 -11.18 -6.78 7.48
N SER A 22 -10.05 -7.23 7.98
CA SER A 22 -8.76 -7.05 7.35
C SER A 22 -8.75 -7.81 6.02
N GLY A 23 -9.42 -7.26 5.03
CA GLY A 23 -9.26 -7.63 3.65
C GLY A 23 -7.87 -7.16 3.24
N SER A 24 -6.99 -8.09 2.96
CA SER A 24 -5.67 -7.80 2.45
C SER A 24 -5.83 -7.09 1.09
N LEU A 25 -5.67 -5.77 1.06
CA LEU A 25 -5.66 -4.93 -0.14
C LEU A 25 -4.62 -5.35 -1.19
N LEU A 26 -3.74 -6.26 -0.83
CA LEU A 26 -2.64 -6.74 -1.67
C LEU A 26 -2.95 -8.07 -2.33
N ASP A 27 -4.06 -8.71 -2.00
CA ASP A 27 -4.45 -9.96 -2.64
C ASP A 27 -5.32 -9.63 -3.84
N SER A 28 -4.74 -9.72 -5.03
CA SER A 28 -5.41 -9.47 -6.31
C SER A 28 -6.65 -10.34 -6.55
N LYS A 29 -6.89 -11.33 -5.70
CA LYS A 29 -8.08 -12.19 -5.74
C LYS A 29 -9.30 -11.58 -5.06
N THR A 30 -9.11 -10.65 -4.11
CA THR A 30 -10.22 -10.09 -3.34
C THR A 30 -10.93 -8.95 -4.06
N VAL A 31 -10.29 -8.27 -5.01
CA VAL A 31 -10.92 -7.17 -5.76
C VAL A 31 -11.94 -7.69 -6.78
N ASP A 32 -11.75 -8.91 -7.29
CA ASP A 32 -12.62 -9.50 -8.33
C ASP A 32 -13.75 -10.39 -7.75
N GLU A 33 -13.66 -10.84 -6.47
CA GLU A 33 -14.57 -11.86 -5.92
C GLU A 33 -15.47 -11.38 -4.79
N VAL A 34 -15.18 -10.26 -4.15
CA VAL A 34 -16.05 -9.68 -3.11
C VAL A 34 -16.59 -8.37 -3.62
N ALA A 35 -17.90 -8.23 -3.67
CA ALA A 35 -18.54 -6.95 -3.97
C ALA A 35 -18.01 -5.91 -2.96
N ALA A 36 -17.10 -5.06 -3.42
CA ALA A 36 -16.56 -3.99 -2.59
C ALA A 36 -17.71 -3.11 -2.10
N THR A 37 -17.74 -2.82 -0.82
CA THR A 37 -18.71 -1.87 -0.26
C THR A 37 -18.42 -0.48 -0.78
N GLN A 38 -19.40 0.43 -0.72
CA GLN A 38 -19.20 1.84 -1.06
C GLN A 38 -18.04 2.43 -0.26
N GLU A 39 -17.95 2.08 1.02
CA GLU A 39 -16.89 2.49 1.92
C GLU A 39 -15.50 2.01 1.46
N ASP A 40 -15.38 0.76 1.02
CA ASP A 40 -14.13 0.23 0.47
C ASP A 40 -13.70 0.96 -0.80
N LEU A 41 -14.66 1.31 -1.67
CA LEU A 41 -14.38 2.07 -2.88
C LEU A 41 -13.86 3.48 -2.55
N GLU A 42 -14.46 4.15 -1.58
CA GLU A 42 -14.01 5.47 -1.10
C GLU A 42 -12.63 5.39 -0.45
N ALA A 43 -12.37 4.35 0.37
CA ALA A 43 -11.08 4.12 1.00
C ALA A 43 -9.98 3.82 -0.04
N ASN A 44 -10.30 3.08 -1.10
CA ASN A 44 -9.39 2.82 -2.20
C ASN A 44 -9.08 4.09 -2.99
N ALA A 45 -10.10 4.91 -3.31
CA ALA A 45 -9.93 6.19 -3.99
C ALA A 45 -9.06 7.16 -3.16
N PHE A 46 -9.33 7.26 -1.86
CA PHE A 46 -8.52 8.05 -0.93
C PHE A 46 -7.06 7.58 -0.92
N ALA A 47 -6.84 6.28 -0.80
CA ALA A 47 -5.50 5.71 -0.81
C ALA A 47 -4.76 6.00 -2.13
N GLY A 48 -5.44 5.88 -3.26
CA GLY A 48 -4.91 6.21 -4.57
C GLY A 48 -4.50 7.69 -4.67
N LEU A 49 -5.36 8.61 -4.27
CA LEU A 49 -5.09 10.05 -4.26
C LEU A 49 -3.93 10.42 -3.34
N LEU A 50 -3.86 9.81 -2.16
CA LEU A 50 -2.82 10.08 -1.18
C LEU A 50 -1.44 9.58 -1.63
N LEU A 51 -1.38 8.36 -2.16
CA LEU A 51 -0.13 7.69 -2.51
C LEU A 51 0.37 8.05 -3.92
N MET A 52 -0.54 8.36 -4.84
CA MET A 52 -0.24 8.67 -6.24
C MET A 52 -1.04 9.90 -6.71
N PRO A 53 -0.68 11.11 -6.23
CA PRO A 53 -1.36 12.36 -6.60
C PRO A 53 -1.20 12.68 -8.10
N ASP A 54 -2.23 13.26 -8.73
CA ASP A 54 -2.25 13.56 -10.17
C ASP A 54 -1.06 14.42 -10.62
N ALA A 55 -0.68 15.43 -9.83
CA ALA A 55 0.45 16.30 -10.15
C ALA A 55 1.76 15.50 -10.22
N SER A 56 1.96 14.56 -9.28
CA SER A 56 3.14 13.69 -9.25
C SER A 56 3.16 12.74 -10.44
N VAL A 57 2.01 12.19 -10.82
CA VAL A 57 1.89 11.32 -12.01
C VAL A 57 2.33 12.06 -13.26
N ILE A 58 1.79 13.28 -13.48
CA ILE A 58 2.12 14.10 -14.66
C ILE A 58 3.61 14.45 -14.71
N GLU A 59 4.22 14.72 -13.56
CA GLU A 59 5.65 14.99 -13.45
C GLU A 59 6.49 13.77 -13.82
N GLN A 60 6.13 12.59 -13.31
CA GLN A 60 6.85 11.35 -13.61
C GLN A 60 6.73 10.97 -15.10
N PHE A 61 5.56 11.16 -15.73
CA PHE A 61 5.40 10.92 -17.15
C PHE A 61 6.37 11.77 -17.97
N LYS A 62 6.55 13.04 -17.61
CA LYS A 62 7.52 13.94 -18.27
C LYS A 62 8.97 13.51 -18.02
N MET A 63 9.29 13.15 -16.77
CA MET A 63 10.65 12.79 -16.35
C MET A 63 11.14 11.51 -17.04
N PHE A 64 10.27 10.49 -17.12
CA PHE A 64 10.61 9.19 -17.72
C PHE A 64 10.24 9.08 -19.19
N GLY A 65 9.68 10.13 -19.79
CA GLY A 65 9.28 10.13 -21.21
C GLY A 65 8.16 9.13 -21.52
N ILE A 66 7.28 8.84 -20.55
CA ILE A 66 6.19 7.90 -20.72
C ILE A 66 5.13 8.48 -21.65
N SER A 67 4.85 7.77 -22.75
CA SER A 67 3.77 8.16 -23.68
C SER A 67 2.46 7.52 -23.23
N LYS A 68 1.43 8.36 -23.07
CA LYS A 68 0.08 7.89 -22.69
C LYS A 68 -0.50 6.89 -23.71
N GLU A 69 -0.27 7.16 -24.99
CA GLU A 69 -0.77 6.37 -26.10
C GLU A 69 -0.09 5.00 -26.20
N ASN A 70 1.25 4.98 -25.95
CA ASN A 70 2.08 3.80 -26.15
C ASN A 70 2.43 3.09 -24.82
N MET A 71 1.80 3.50 -23.71
CA MET A 71 2.08 2.95 -22.40
C MET A 71 1.95 1.42 -22.38
N GLY A 72 2.94 0.74 -21.82
CA GLY A 72 3.00 -0.70 -21.67
C GLY A 72 3.24 -1.16 -20.24
N ILE A 73 3.43 -2.47 -20.05
CA ILE A 73 3.71 -3.07 -18.73
C ILE A 73 4.94 -2.40 -18.10
N ASP A 74 6.01 -2.19 -18.86
CA ASP A 74 7.27 -1.65 -18.32
C ASP A 74 7.09 -0.25 -17.74
N ASP A 75 6.26 0.59 -18.34
CA ASP A 75 5.94 1.93 -17.83
C ASP A 75 5.15 1.85 -16.52
N VAL A 76 4.21 0.90 -16.42
CA VAL A 76 3.48 0.65 -15.17
C VAL A 76 4.45 0.16 -14.08
N LEU A 77 5.42 -0.70 -14.40
CA LEU A 77 6.43 -1.17 -13.44
C LEU A 77 7.32 -0.03 -12.92
N ILE A 78 7.65 0.96 -13.76
CA ILE A 78 8.35 2.17 -13.32
C ILE A 78 7.51 2.92 -12.27
N LEU A 79 6.24 3.11 -12.55
CA LEU A 79 5.33 3.80 -11.62
C LEU A 79 5.09 3.00 -10.33
N MET A 80 5.01 1.67 -10.41
CA MET A 80 4.95 0.80 -9.23
C MET A 80 6.14 1.03 -8.30
N ASP A 81 7.33 1.14 -8.86
CA ASP A 81 8.56 1.36 -8.09
C ASP A 81 8.56 2.73 -7.43
N LEU A 82 8.17 3.75 -8.17
CA LEU A 82 8.14 5.15 -7.71
C LEU A 82 7.11 5.39 -6.60
N PHE A 83 5.90 4.86 -6.76
CA PHE A 83 4.80 5.10 -5.84
C PHE A 83 4.60 3.98 -4.80
N ALA A 84 5.39 2.91 -4.87
CA ALA A 84 5.27 1.73 -4.02
C ALA A 84 3.85 1.14 -3.99
N LEU A 85 3.19 1.09 -5.15
CA LEU A 85 1.84 0.60 -5.34
C LEU A 85 1.84 -0.70 -6.16
N PRO A 86 0.89 -1.64 -5.92
CA PRO A 86 0.71 -2.81 -6.76
C PRO A 86 0.31 -2.45 -8.20
N TYR A 87 0.67 -3.33 -9.17
CA TYR A 87 0.41 -3.13 -10.60
C TYR A 87 -1.03 -2.68 -10.91
N LYS A 88 -2.02 -3.45 -10.45
CA LYS A 88 -3.44 -3.15 -10.68
C LYS A 88 -3.87 -1.82 -10.06
N ALA A 89 -3.35 -1.48 -8.88
CA ALA A 89 -3.65 -0.21 -8.22
C ALA A 89 -3.11 0.99 -9.03
N VAL A 90 -1.91 0.86 -9.61
CA VAL A 90 -1.35 1.89 -10.51
C VAL A 90 -2.23 2.06 -11.75
N VAL A 91 -2.63 0.95 -12.41
CA VAL A 91 -3.48 0.99 -13.61
C VAL A 91 -4.82 1.68 -13.33
N LEU A 92 -5.50 1.29 -12.24
CA LEU A 92 -6.77 1.91 -11.83
C LEU A 92 -6.58 3.40 -11.52
N ARG A 93 -5.52 3.78 -10.82
CA ARG A 93 -5.26 5.17 -10.49
C ARG A 93 -4.97 6.02 -11.72
N LEU A 94 -4.31 5.48 -12.73
CA LEU A 94 -4.06 6.16 -14.01
C LEU A 94 -5.36 6.40 -14.79
N GLU A 95 -6.30 5.47 -14.72
CA GLU A 95 -7.64 5.61 -15.30
C GLU A 95 -8.44 6.69 -14.57
N GLU A 96 -8.54 6.58 -13.24
CA GLU A 96 -9.26 7.55 -12.39
C GLU A 96 -8.77 8.99 -12.57
N SER A 97 -7.47 9.17 -12.75
CA SER A 97 -6.86 10.49 -13.01
C SER A 97 -7.06 10.98 -14.46
N GLY A 98 -7.68 10.19 -15.32
CA GLY A 98 -7.85 10.51 -16.74
C GLY A 98 -6.55 10.57 -17.53
N VAL A 99 -5.46 10.01 -17.01
CA VAL A 99 -4.15 9.98 -17.68
C VAL A 99 -4.17 9.00 -18.85
N ILE A 100 -4.83 7.85 -18.65
CA ILE A 100 -5.08 6.85 -19.71
C ILE A 100 -6.57 6.67 -19.92
N THR A 101 -6.95 6.16 -21.09
CA THR A 101 -8.35 5.84 -21.41
C THR A 101 -8.79 4.56 -20.73
N GLU A 102 -10.11 4.39 -20.53
CA GLU A 102 -10.71 3.18 -20.01
C GLU A 102 -10.30 1.93 -20.82
N GLU A 103 -10.26 2.03 -22.15
CA GLU A 103 -9.83 0.94 -23.03
C GLU A 103 -8.38 0.53 -22.75
N LYS A 104 -7.50 1.51 -22.59
CA LYS A 104 -6.08 1.29 -22.27
C LYS A 104 -5.92 0.66 -20.89
N ALA A 105 -6.65 1.18 -19.90
CA ALA A 105 -6.65 0.66 -18.55
C ALA A 105 -7.12 -0.80 -18.53
N ARG A 106 -8.22 -1.12 -19.23
CA ARG A 106 -8.74 -2.48 -19.35
C ARG A 106 -7.71 -3.43 -19.93
N ASN A 107 -7.02 -3.03 -21.00
CA ASN A 107 -5.98 -3.85 -21.63
C ASN A 107 -4.82 -4.14 -20.66
N LEU A 108 -4.32 -3.12 -19.96
CA LEU A 108 -3.25 -3.27 -18.98
C LEU A 108 -3.70 -4.10 -17.77
N TYR A 109 -4.94 -3.93 -17.31
CA TYR A 109 -5.50 -4.65 -16.18
C TYR A 109 -5.69 -6.15 -16.45
N GLN A 110 -6.01 -6.52 -17.69
CA GLN A 110 -6.20 -7.90 -18.14
C GLN A 110 -4.90 -8.63 -18.49
N GLU A 111 -3.74 -7.95 -18.38
CA GLU A 111 -2.47 -8.61 -18.60
C GLU A 111 -2.28 -9.81 -17.68
N LYS A 112 -1.72 -10.89 -18.23
CA LYS A 112 -1.52 -12.13 -17.49
C LYS A 112 -0.47 -11.94 -16.38
N SER A 113 -0.77 -12.47 -15.21
CA SER A 113 0.14 -12.41 -14.07
C SER A 113 1.53 -12.96 -14.38
N GLU A 114 1.61 -13.99 -15.24
CA GLU A 114 2.87 -14.57 -15.68
C GLU A 114 3.69 -13.58 -16.52
N SER A 115 3.02 -12.81 -17.41
CA SER A 115 3.69 -11.78 -18.23
C SER A 115 4.26 -10.67 -17.36
N ILE A 116 3.50 -10.23 -16.35
CA ILE A 116 3.92 -9.21 -15.39
C ILE A 116 5.10 -9.72 -14.55
N ALA A 117 5.01 -10.97 -14.05
CA ALA A 117 6.07 -11.59 -13.25
C ALA A 117 7.40 -11.69 -14.02
N ILE A 118 7.36 -12.14 -15.27
CA ILE A 118 8.54 -12.20 -16.14
C ILE A 118 9.15 -10.81 -16.31
N ARG A 119 8.34 -9.78 -16.53
CA ARG A 119 8.83 -8.40 -16.66
C ARG A 119 9.47 -7.89 -15.37
N ILE A 120 8.86 -8.18 -14.22
CA ILE A 120 9.43 -7.85 -12.91
C ILE A 120 10.81 -8.51 -12.71
N GLU A 121 10.95 -9.78 -13.06
CA GLU A 121 12.25 -10.49 -13.00
C GLU A 121 13.29 -9.82 -13.89
N LEU A 122 12.91 -9.42 -15.11
CA LEU A 122 13.82 -8.74 -16.04
C LEU A 122 14.30 -7.38 -15.53
N THR A 123 13.55 -6.71 -14.65
CA THR A 123 14.00 -5.45 -14.02
C THR A 123 15.11 -5.66 -12.98
N GLY A 124 15.34 -6.89 -12.53
CA GLY A 124 16.24 -7.22 -11.42
C GLY A 124 15.74 -6.76 -10.04
N LYS A 125 14.50 -6.30 -9.94
CA LYS A 125 13.89 -5.76 -8.71
C LYS A 125 12.90 -6.72 -8.03
N ALA A 126 12.76 -7.94 -8.53
CA ALA A 126 11.81 -8.93 -8.03
C ALA A 126 11.94 -9.17 -6.51
N GLU A 127 13.16 -9.30 -6.01
CA GLU A 127 13.41 -9.48 -4.58
C GLU A 127 12.99 -8.25 -3.76
N GLN A 128 13.21 -7.05 -4.27
CA GLN A 128 12.81 -5.80 -3.62
C GLN A 128 11.29 -5.72 -3.47
N TRP A 129 10.55 -6.10 -4.50
CA TRP A 129 9.08 -6.14 -4.46
C TRP A 129 8.56 -7.23 -3.52
N GLN A 130 9.18 -8.39 -3.49
CA GLN A 130 8.86 -9.46 -2.55
C GLN A 130 9.18 -9.08 -1.10
N GLN A 131 10.29 -8.38 -0.86
CA GLN A 131 10.66 -7.90 0.47
C GLN A 131 9.71 -6.80 0.99
N ASN A 132 9.19 -5.96 0.12
CA ASN A 132 8.19 -4.96 0.48
C ASN A 132 6.84 -5.56 0.90
N SER A 133 6.59 -6.83 0.58
CA SER A 133 5.40 -7.57 0.98
C SER A 133 5.40 -8.05 2.44
N GLY A 134 5.96 -7.27 3.36
CA GLY A 134 5.77 -7.50 4.79
C GLY A 134 6.86 -8.31 5.50
N SER A 135 8.04 -8.47 4.89
CA SER A 135 9.17 -9.15 5.54
C SER A 135 9.87 -8.32 6.62
N LEU A 136 9.62 -7.00 6.65
CA LEU A 136 10.26 -6.08 7.59
C LEU A 136 9.22 -5.45 8.52
N LEU A 137 9.25 -5.82 9.80
CA LEU A 137 8.49 -5.13 10.83
C LEU A 137 9.17 -3.81 11.17
N ARG A 138 8.50 -2.69 10.90
CA ARG A 138 8.96 -1.36 11.27
C ARG A 138 8.02 -0.79 12.33
N TYR A 139 8.58 -0.42 13.45
CA TYR A 139 7.83 0.20 14.55
C TYR A 139 7.64 1.72 14.35
N GLY A 140 8.15 2.30 13.24
CA GLY A 140 8.18 3.75 13.05
C GLY A 140 8.93 4.43 14.20
N SER A 141 8.33 5.48 14.76
CA SER A 141 8.88 6.21 15.91
C SER A 141 8.50 5.61 17.28
N LEU A 142 7.84 4.45 17.34
CA LEU A 142 7.35 3.91 18.63
C LEU A 142 8.47 3.61 19.62
N LEU A 143 9.58 3.01 19.16
CA LEU A 143 10.73 2.72 20.02
C LEU A 143 11.44 4.00 20.47
N ASP A 144 11.60 4.96 19.56
CA ASP A 144 12.22 6.25 19.88
C ASP A 144 11.36 7.05 20.86
N ASN A 145 10.03 7.05 20.66
CA ASN A 145 9.10 7.70 21.58
C ASN A 145 9.08 7.01 22.95
N LEU A 146 9.16 5.68 22.99
CA LEU A 146 9.25 4.95 24.25
C LEU A 146 10.54 5.31 25.00
N ALA A 147 11.68 5.30 24.32
CA ALA A 147 12.98 5.70 24.89
C ALA A 147 12.96 7.16 25.38
N PHE A 148 12.48 8.09 24.56
CA PHE A 148 12.36 9.50 24.88
C PHE A 148 11.51 9.75 26.14
N ASN A 149 10.36 9.08 26.25
CA ASN A 149 9.45 9.22 27.38
C ASN A 149 10.02 8.57 28.66
N SER A 150 10.74 7.47 28.52
CA SER A 150 11.44 6.79 29.61
C SER A 150 12.57 7.68 30.18
N GLU A 151 13.46 8.19 29.33
CA GLU A 151 14.57 9.06 29.73
C GLU A 151 14.14 10.35 30.46
N ARG A 152 12.91 10.80 30.18
CA ARG A 152 12.34 12.01 30.80
C ARG A 152 11.39 11.70 31.95
N GLU A 153 11.34 10.46 32.42
CA GLU A 153 10.47 10.02 33.51
C GLU A 153 8.99 10.37 33.29
N LEU A 154 8.55 10.40 32.00
CA LEU A 154 7.16 10.69 31.61
C LEU A 154 6.28 9.44 31.63
N LEU A 155 6.87 8.26 31.78
CA LEU A 155 6.19 6.99 31.94
C LEU A 155 6.48 6.43 33.33
N VAL A 156 5.47 5.81 33.94
CA VAL A 156 5.70 4.98 35.14
C VAL A 156 6.33 3.67 34.71
N ASP A 157 7.24 3.12 35.53
CA ASP A 157 8.02 1.93 35.21
C ASP A 157 7.18 0.75 34.73
N SER A 158 6.04 0.49 35.40
CA SER A 158 5.12 -0.58 35.00
C SER A 158 4.52 -0.42 33.60
N ARG A 159 4.34 0.83 33.16
CA ARG A 159 3.86 1.13 31.82
C ARG A 159 4.94 0.92 30.79
N GLU A 160 6.16 1.39 31.08
CA GLU A 160 7.32 1.18 30.22
C GLU A 160 7.58 -0.30 29.97
N GLU A 161 7.61 -1.09 31.06
CA GLU A 161 7.81 -2.55 30.99
C GLU A 161 6.72 -3.22 30.15
N SER A 162 5.45 -2.82 30.35
CA SER A 162 4.32 -3.35 29.59
C SER A 162 4.41 -3.05 28.09
N ASP A 163 4.72 -1.81 27.74
CA ASP A 163 4.81 -1.37 26.34
C ASP A 163 6.02 -2.02 25.64
N ARG A 164 7.15 -2.15 26.34
CA ARG A 164 8.34 -2.84 25.83
C ARG A 164 8.07 -4.32 25.61
N ALA A 165 7.45 -5.01 26.57
CA ALA A 165 7.07 -6.41 26.44
C ALA A 165 6.07 -6.64 25.30
N TYR A 166 5.14 -5.72 25.09
CA TYR A 166 4.18 -5.77 23.99
C TYR A 166 4.87 -5.67 22.61
N LEU A 167 5.79 -4.71 22.44
CA LEU A 167 6.56 -4.56 21.20
C LEU A 167 7.44 -5.78 20.92
N GLU A 168 8.07 -6.36 21.95
CA GLU A 168 8.83 -7.61 21.82
C GLU A 168 7.95 -8.80 21.41
N LYS A 169 6.75 -8.90 21.98
CA LYS A 169 5.78 -9.95 21.63
C LYS A 169 5.40 -9.84 20.16
N ILE A 170 5.03 -8.65 19.68
CA ILE A 170 4.71 -8.40 18.27
C ILE A 170 5.89 -8.82 17.38
N GLY A 171 7.12 -8.42 17.75
CA GLY A 171 8.32 -8.79 17.01
C GLY A 171 8.57 -10.30 16.93
N LYS A 172 8.28 -11.03 18.00
CA LYS A 172 8.38 -12.50 18.02
C LYS A 172 7.30 -13.15 17.16
N GLU A 173 6.05 -12.72 17.31
CA GLU A 173 4.94 -13.23 16.49
C GLU A 173 5.16 -13.01 14.99
N PHE A 174 5.68 -11.85 14.62
CA PHE A 174 6.00 -11.52 13.22
C PHE A 174 7.10 -12.43 12.66
N ARG A 175 8.15 -12.70 13.44
CA ARG A 175 9.24 -13.60 13.02
C ARG A 175 8.79 -15.06 12.89
N ASN A 176 7.83 -15.49 13.71
CA ASN A 176 7.33 -16.87 13.70
C ASN A 176 6.32 -17.16 12.59
N ARG A 177 5.86 -16.12 11.85
CA ARG A 177 4.96 -16.30 10.69
C ARG A 177 5.72 -16.56 9.37
N LYS A 178 7.02 -16.61 9.41
CA LYS A 178 7.90 -17.04 8.31
C LYS A 178 8.14 -18.54 8.39
#